data_9b22ea9d73c95f4da7c8fa063e599614
#
_entry.id   9b22ea9d73c95f4da7c8fa063e599614
#
_cell.length_a   1.000
_cell.length_b   1.000
_cell.length_c   1.000
_cell.angle_alpha   90.00
_cell.angle_beta   90.00
_cell.angle_gamma   90.00
#
_symmetry.space_group_name_H-M   'P 1'
#
loop_
_entity.id
_entity.type
_entity.pdbx_description
1 polymer ?
#
loop_
_entity_poly.entity_id
_entity_poly.type
_entity_poly.pdbx_seq_one_letter_code
_entity_poly.pdbx_strand_id
1 'polypeptide(L)'
;MHFNGIGISAMAAAVPSHIIDNLKYTEFFPEDQVKEVVEKVGIYERRFADENTCSSDLCFAAAQKLIIDNNIDRSEIDLLVFVSQTPDYRMPATSITLQHRLGLGNHCIAFDINLGCSAFIYGMSVVYSMMSTGNIRKALILDGETRSKVYGPRDRRSAFIFGDAGVAALVERDEKFGETTLSLNSDGSRADLIMIKAGGYRHMSTPETLKEKVVDEYGNMRSDEQGYMRGGDVFNFVIREIPRDIKKTMSEAGVTNDDIDYFCFHQANNFINAYIAKKMKLESEKIPHTIEKFGNTSSVSVPLTIVSELKDKLAGKKTLMMSAFGVGMTWATGIVSFADTKISEIVEVENGLPVDTMLRRDYTPIESGIEDSETKPERD
;
A
#
# COMPACT_ATOMS: atom_id res chain seq x y z
N MET A 1 -12.44 -11.56 -12.82
CA MET A 1 -13.66 -11.13 -12.10
C MET A 1 -14.23 -9.95 -12.86
N HIS A 2 -15.57 -9.88 -12.97
CA HIS A 2 -16.23 -8.79 -13.69
C HIS A 2 -17.23 -8.12 -12.76
N PHE A 3 -17.24 -6.79 -12.77
CA PHE A 3 -18.12 -5.94 -11.97
C PHE A 3 -18.72 -4.86 -12.86
N ASN A 4 -19.91 -4.39 -12.52
CA ASN A 4 -20.58 -3.30 -13.22
C ASN A 4 -21.26 -2.36 -12.23
N GLY A 5 -21.20 -1.06 -12.48
CA GLY A 5 -21.83 -0.04 -11.66
C GLY A 5 -21.22 0.09 -10.26
N ILE A 6 -19.95 -0.27 -10.08
CA ILE A 6 -19.17 -0.05 -8.86
C ILE A 6 -17.85 0.57 -9.28
N GLY A 7 -17.47 1.68 -8.68
CA GLY A 7 -16.23 2.36 -9.04
C GLY A 7 -15.73 3.34 -8.01
N ILE A 8 -14.53 3.87 -8.25
CA ILE A 8 -13.88 4.85 -7.40
C ILE A 8 -14.41 6.24 -7.72
N SER A 9 -15.09 6.86 -6.76
CA SER A 9 -15.71 8.19 -6.91
C SER A 9 -14.79 9.32 -6.47
N ALA A 10 -13.90 9.06 -5.49
CA ALA A 10 -12.92 10.03 -5.03
C ALA A 10 -11.65 9.35 -4.52
N MET A 11 -10.51 10.06 -4.62
CA MET A 11 -9.23 9.61 -4.08
C MET A 11 -8.46 10.78 -3.44
N ALA A 12 -7.68 10.46 -2.42
CA ALA A 12 -6.71 11.37 -1.82
C ALA A 12 -5.47 10.58 -1.40
N ALA A 13 -4.34 11.25 -1.29
CA ALA A 13 -3.10 10.65 -0.81
C ALA A 13 -2.46 11.52 0.26
N ALA A 14 -1.66 10.89 1.11
CA ALA A 14 -0.78 11.57 2.05
C ALA A 14 0.61 10.95 2.03
N VAL A 15 1.61 11.80 2.16
CA VAL A 15 3.02 11.42 2.20
C VAL A 15 3.70 12.12 3.39
N PRO A 16 4.75 11.54 3.97
CA PRO A 16 5.56 12.28 4.94
C PRO A 16 6.14 13.55 4.33
N SER A 17 6.24 14.62 5.11
CA SER A 17 6.90 15.87 4.69
C SER A 17 8.41 15.71 4.53
N HIS A 18 9.02 14.76 5.26
CA HIS A 18 10.46 14.50 5.24
C HIS A 18 10.90 13.87 3.91
N ILE A 19 11.63 14.64 3.12
CA ILE A 19 12.20 14.23 1.83
C ILE A 19 13.60 13.65 2.04
N ILE A 20 13.85 12.47 1.51
CA ILE A 20 15.17 11.87 1.38
C ILE A 20 15.67 12.09 -0.05
N ASP A 21 16.68 12.93 -0.20
CA ASP A 21 17.45 13.05 -1.45
C ASP A 21 18.42 11.87 -1.54
N ASN A 22 18.13 10.95 -2.44
CA ASN A 22 18.92 9.72 -2.58
C ASN A 22 20.38 9.97 -2.97
N LEU A 23 20.68 11.06 -3.72
CA LEU A 23 22.06 11.40 -4.05
C LEU A 23 22.88 11.86 -2.84
N LYS A 24 22.21 12.34 -1.78
CA LYS A 24 22.83 12.73 -0.51
C LYS A 24 22.77 11.64 0.56
N TYR A 25 22.18 10.48 0.26
CA TYR A 25 22.07 9.35 1.19
C TYR A 25 23.37 8.55 1.24
N THR A 26 24.42 9.18 1.75
CA THR A 26 25.83 8.69 1.70
C THR A 26 26.34 8.18 3.05
N GLU A 27 25.50 8.08 4.08
CA GLU A 27 25.91 7.68 5.42
C GLU A 27 26.58 6.28 5.45
N PHE A 28 26.10 5.34 4.64
CA PHE A 28 26.57 3.95 4.65
C PHE A 28 27.28 3.53 3.37
N PHE A 29 27.28 4.36 2.33
CA PHE A 29 27.84 4.01 1.02
C PHE A 29 28.67 5.15 0.43
N PRO A 30 29.78 4.86 -0.28
CA PRO A 30 30.54 5.86 -1.00
C PRO A 30 29.69 6.59 -2.07
N GLU A 31 30.00 7.88 -2.26
CA GLU A 31 29.22 8.78 -3.11
C GLU A 31 29.12 8.31 -4.58
N ASP A 32 30.20 7.74 -5.12
CA ASP A 32 30.24 7.15 -6.47
C ASP A 32 29.30 5.97 -6.62
N GLN A 33 29.23 5.08 -5.61
CA GLN A 33 28.30 3.96 -5.59
C GLN A 33 26.84 4.41 -5.42
N VAL A 34 26.59 5.44 -4.61
CA VAL A 34 25.27 6.04 -4.45
C VAL A 34 24.77 6.55 -5.79
N LYS A 35 25.60 7.33 -6.50
CA LYS A 35 25.25 7.89 -7.82
C LYS A 35 24.92 6.78 -8.83
N GLU A 36 25.78 5.74 -8.92
CA GLU A 36 25.54 4.59 -9.81
C GLU A 36 24.18 3.91 -9.55
N VAL A 37 23.86 3.67 -8.26
CA VAL A 37 22.60 3.02 -7.89
C VAL A 37 21.41 3.91 -8.21
N VAL A 38 21.45 5.18 -7.84
CA VAL A 38 20.35 6.15 -8.05
C VAL A 38 20.04 6.30 -9.55
N GLU A 39 21.07 6.48 -10.38
CA GLU A 39 20.92 6.56 -11.85
C GLU A 39 20.31 5.27 -12.43
N LYS A 40 20.71 4.11 -11.93
CA LYS A 40 20.23 2.81 -12.40
C LYS A 40 18.78 2.52 -12.01
N VAL A 41 18.37 2.87 -10.79
CA VAL A 41 16.99 2.60 -10.31
C VAL A 41 16.03 3.71 -10.70
N GLY A 42 16.52 4.93 -10.97
CA GLY A 42 15.74 6.11 -11.34
C GLY A 42 14.91 6.68 -10.20
N ILE A 43 15.38 6.54 -8.95
CA ILE A 43 14.72 7.05 -7.75
C ILE A 43 15.58 8.15 -7.14
N TYR A 44 15.15 9.39 -7.28
CA TYR A 44 15.91 10.55 -6.81
C TYR A 44 15.46 11.01 -5.43
N GLU A 45 14.16 10.98 -5.18
CA GLU A 45 13.57 11.35 -3.90
C GLU A 45 12.67 10.27 -3.35
N ARG A 46 12.57 10.22 -2.03
CA ARG A 46 11.63 9.38 -1.29
C ARG A 46 11.06 10.16 -0.12
N ARG A 47 9.95 9.69 0.42
CA ARG A 47 9.34 10.25 1.62
C ARG A 47 9.47 9.23 2.75
N PHE A 48 10.00 9.66 3.90
CA PHE A 48 10.18 8.80 5.07
C PHE A 48 9.34 9.31 6.25
N ALA A 49 8.52 8.42 6.78
CA ALA A 49 7.82 8.62 8.04
C ALA A 49 8.83 8.65 9.21
N ASP A 50 8.58 9.49 10.19
CA ASP A 50 9.32 9.48 11.44
C ASP A 50 9.04 8.21 12.26
N GLU A 51 9.69 8.07 13.41
CA GLU A 51 9.55 6.89 14.26
C GLU A 51 8.12 6.68 14.78
N ASN A 52 7.34 7.76 14.95
CA ASN A 52 6.00 7.76 15.53
C ASN A 52 4.88 7.69 14.49
N THR A 53 5.15 8.02 13.22
CA THR A 53 4.17 8.00 12.14
C THR A 53 4.00 6.60 11.57
N CYS A 54 2.79 6.04 11.66
CA CYS A 54 2.42 4.77 11.07
C CYS A 54 1.75 4.93 9.70
N SER A 55 1.64 3.83 8.96
CA SER A 55 0.89 3.80 7.69
C SER A 55 -0.58 4.22 7.87
N SER A 56 -1.17 3.92 9.03
CA SER A 56 -2.52 4.34 9.39
C SER A 56 -2.66 5.85 9.52
N ASP A 57 -1.62 6.56 9.97
CA ASP A 57 -1.65 8.02 10.12
C ASP A 57 -1.69 8.71 8.76
N LEU A 58 -0.90 8.19 7.81
CA LEU A 58 -0.93 8.65 6.42
C LEU A 58 -2.30 8.39 5.78
N CYS A 59 -2.86 7.18 5.98
CA CYS A 59 -4.20 6.84 5.51
C CYS A 59 -5.29 7.71 6.16
N PHE A 60 -5.16 7.99 7.45
CA PHE A 60 -6.09 8.86 8.17
C PHE A 60 -6.07 10.28 7.59
N ALA A 61 -4.89 10.85 7.35
CA ALA A 61 -4.75 12.17 6.75
C ALA A 61 -5.36 12.23 5.35
N ALA A 62 -5.08 11.21 4.51
CA ALA A 62 -5.68 11.08 3.18
C ALA A 62 -7.21 10.96 3.25
N ALA A 63 -7.75 10.12 4.15
CA ALA A 63 -9.19 9.92 4.31
C ALA A 63 -9.89 11.17 4.83
N GLN A 64 -9.31 11.87 5.79
CA GLN A 64 -9.85 13.16 6.28
C GLN A 64 -9.93 14.19 5.15
N LYS A 65 -8.86 14.32 4.37
CA LYS A 65 -8.83 15.22 3.20
C LYS A 65 -9.92 14.86 2.21
N LEU A 66 -10.03 13.59 1.85
CA LEU A 66 -11.06 13.07 0.93
C LEU A 66 -12.49 13.38 1.42
N ILE A 67 -12.77 13.11 2.69
CA ILE A 67 -14.09 13.30 3.32
C ILE A 67 -14.46 14.79 3.30
N ILE A 68 -13.53 15.66 3.70
CA ILE A 68 -13.77 17.12 3.77
C ILE A 68 -13.95 17.70 2.37
N ASP A 69 -13.07 17.43 1.43
CA ASP A 69 -13.11 18.00 0.08
C ASP A 69 -14.37 17.60 -0.70
N ASN A 70 -14.91 16.43 -0.41
CA ASN A 70 -16.06 15.89 -1.12
C ASN A 70 -17.37 15.96 -0.28
N ASN A 71 -17.31 16.56 0.91
CA ASN A 71 -18.47 16.69 1.83
C ASN A 71 -19.18 15.34 2.07
N ILE A 72 -18.39 14.28 2.37
CA ILE A 72 -18.90 12.92 2.58
C ILE A 72 -19.51 12.81 3.98
N ASP A 73 -20.75 12.33 4.04
CA ASP A 73 -21.36 11.93 5.31
C ASP A 73 -20.74 10.61 5.79
N ARG A 74 -20.06 10.68 6.94
CA ARG A 74 -19.40 9.52 7.54
C ARG A 74 -20.37 8.40 7.92
N SER A 75 -21.63 8.76 8.22
CA SER A 75 -22.68 7.78 8.54
C SER A 75 -23.13 6.92 7.34
N GLU A 76 -22.77 7.31 6.13
CA GLU A 76 -23.07 6.57 4.90
C GLU A 76 -21.98 5.57 4.50
N ILE A 77 -20.85 5.55 5.22
CA ILE A 77 -19.74 4.62 4.94
C ILE A 77 -20.03 3.28 5.62
N ASP A 78 -20.36 2.28 4.81
CA ASP A 78 -20.78 0.95 5.26
C ASP A 78 -19.59 0.01 5.47
N LEU A 79 -18.45 0.26 4.80
CA LEU A 79 -17.28 -0.62 4.77
C LEU A 79 -15.98 0.20 4.77
N LEU A 80 -15.03 -0.24 5.59
CA LEU A 80 -13.65 0.25 5.61
C LEU A 80 -12.70 -0.94 5.50
N VAL A 81 -11.86 -0.95 4.47
CA VAL A 81 -10.80 -1.96 4.31
C VAL A 81 -9.45 -1.27 4.38
N PHE A 82 -8.63 -1.69 5.33
CA PHE A 82 -7.25 -1.24 5.43
C PHE A 82 -6.30 -2.25 4.79
N VAL A 83 -5.50 -1.79 3.86
CA VAL A 83 -4.54 -2.60 3.10
C VAL A 83 -3.12 -2.20 3.51
N SER A 84 -2.37 -3.13 4.10
CA SER A 84 -1.00 -2.85 4.55
C SER A 84 -0.24 -4.12 4.91
N GLN A 85 1.10 -4.08 4.75
CA GLN A 85 2.03 -5.02 5.38
C GLN A 85 2.82 -4.37 6.54
N THR A 86 2.51 -3.12 6.85
CA THR A 86 3.08 -2.38 7.99
C THR A 86 1.95 -1.86 8.90
N PRO A 87 1.11 -2.78 9.47
CA PRO A 87 0.04 -2.39 10.37
C PRO A 87 0.59 -1.84 11.69
N ASP A 88 -0.20 -1.05 12.42
CA ASP A 88 0.20 -0.42 13.69
C ASP A 88 0.56 -1.47 14.75
N TYR A 89 -0.25 -2.51 14.84
CA TYR A 89 -0.14 -3.57 15.85
C TYR A 89 -0.36 -4.96 15.23
N ARG A 90 0.10 -5.99 15.90
CA ARG A 90 -0.26 -7.38 15.56
C ARG A 90 -1.74 -7.67 15.83
N MET A 91 -2.33 -7.00 16.82
CA MET A 91 -3.74 -6.96 17.15
C MET A 91 -4.03 -5.74 18.06
N PRO A 92 -5.19 -5.08 17.94
CA PRO A 92 -6.27 -5.38 16.99
C PRO A 92 -5.89 -5.06 15.54
N ALA A 93 -6.79 -5.37 14.59
CA ALA A 93 -6.68 -4.91 13.21
C ALA A 93 -6.66 -3.37 13.18
N THR A 94 -5.79 -2.79 12.35
CA THR A 94 -5.61 -1.33 12.25
C THR A 94 -6.88 -0.62 11.75
N SER A 95 -7.65 -1.27 10.88
CA SER A 95 -8.95 -0.77 10.41
C SER A 95 -9.93 -0.46 11.52
N ILE A 96 -9.91 -1.23 12.62
CA ILE A 96 -10.80 -1.00 13.77
C ILE A 96 -10.48 0.34 14.45
N THR A 97 -9.19 0.66 14.62
CA THR A 97 -8.77 1.94 15.16
C THR A 97 -9.06 3.08 14.19
N LEU A 98 -8.86 2.87 12.90
CA LEU A 98 -9.16 3.85 11.85
C LEU A 98 -10.66 4.14 11.75
N GLN A 99 -11.53 3.11 11.88
CA GLN A 99 -12.98 3.28 11.93
C GLN A 99 -13.39 4.27 13.03
N HIS A 100 -12.84 4.11 14.23
CA HIS A 100 -13.08 5.02 15.34
C HIS A 100 -12.48 6.42 15.10
N ARG A 101 -11.21 6.50 14.69
CA ARG A 101 -10.50 7.77 14.43
C ARG A 101 -11.21 8.61 13.37
N LEU A 102 -11.77 7.97 12.34
CA LEU A 102 -12.52 8.64 11.27
C LEU A 102 -13.95 9.00 11.70
N GLY A 103 -14.40 8.60 12.88
CA GLY A 103 -15.75 8.84 13.34
C GLY A 103 -16.84 8.11 12.55
N LEU A 104 -16.51 6.92 12.01
CA LEU A 104 -17.48 6.07 11.32
C LEU A 104 -18.35 5.34 12.33
N GLY A 105 -19.61 5.11 11.98
CA GLY A 105 -20.57 4.44 12.86
C GLY A 105 -20.22 2.97 13.13
N ASN A 106 -20.77 2.40 14.21
CA ASN A 106 -20.55 0.98 14.57
C ASN A 106 -21.15 -0.01 13.54
N HIS A 107 -21.99 0.45 12.62
CA HIS A 107 -22.50 -0.34 11.50
C HIS A 107 -21.44 -0.55 10.41
N CYS A 108 -20.38 0.27 10.36
CA CYS A 108 -19.32 0.17 9.38
C CYS A 108 -18.50 -1.11 9.61
N ILE A 109 -18.51 -2.00 8.63
CA ILE A 109 -17.67 -3.20 8.62
C ILE A 109 -16.22 -2.76 8.44
N ALA A 110 -15.30 -3.25 9.29
CA ALA A 110 -13.89 -2.88 9.20
C ALA A 110 -12.98 -4.10 9.36
N PHE A 111 -12.01 -4.28 8.46
CA PHE A 111 -10.98 -5.32 8.52
C PHE A 111 -9.75 -4.97 7.69
N ASP A 112 -8.63 -5.67 7.98
CA ASP A 112 -7.36 -5.48 7.29
C ASP A 112 -7.13 -6.55 6.22
N ILE A 113 -6.40 -6.16 5.15
CA ILE A 113 -5.84 -7.07 4.15
C ILE A 113 -4.32 -6.97 4.21
N ASN A 114 -3.67 -8.08 4.61
CA ASN A 114 -2.21 -8.20 4.61
C ASN A 114 -1.73 -8.76 3.26
N LEU A 115 -1.41 -7.89 2.34
CA LEU A 115 -0.81 -8.25 1.06
C LEU A 115 0.15 -7.13 0.59
N GLY A 116 1.13 -7.47 -0.26
CA GLY A 116 2.15 -6.51 -0.73
C GLY A 116 1.72 -5.70 -1.94
N CYS A 117 2.66 -5.45 -2.85
CA CYS A 117 2.56 -4.45 -3.93
C CYS A 117 1.30 -4.53 -4.83
N SER A 118 0.66 -5.69 -4.98
CA SER A 118 -0.59 -5.85 -5.74
C SER A 118 -1.86 -5.61 -4.93
N ALA A 119 -1.73 -5.30 -3.63
CA ALA A 119 -2.82 -5.36 -2.69
C ALA A 119 -3.93 -4.34 -2.91
N PHE A 120 -3.64 -3.17 -3.51
CA PHE A 120 -4.70 -2.22 -3.85
C PHE A 120 -5.75 -2.85 -4.78
N ILE A 121 -5.30 -3.54 -5.84
CA ILE A 121 -6.21 -4.20 -6.80
C ILE A 121 -6.94 -5.40 -6.14
N TYR A 122 -6.25 -6.15 -5.26
CA TYR A 122 -6.89 -7.19 -4.45
C TYR A 122 -7.93 -6.58 -3.49
N GLY A 123 -7.63 -5.47 -2.82
CA GLY A 123 -8.55 -4.73 -1.97
C GLY A 123 -9.79 -4.27 -2.74
N MET A 124 -9.59 -3.73 -3.95
CA MET A 124 -10.71 -3.40 -4.84
C MET A 124 -11.58 -4.62 -5.12
N SER A 125 -10.99 -5.79 -5.42
CA SER A 125 -11.75 -7.00 -5.72
C SER A 125 -12.62 -7.47 -4.55
N VAL A 126 -12.11 -7.35 -3.33
CA VAL A 126 -12.86 -7.70 -2.09
C VAL A 126 -14.00 -6.71 -1.88
N VAL A 127 -13.71 -5.40 -1.94
CA VAL A 127 -14.72 -4.35 -1.77
C VAL A 127 -15.81 -4.46 -2.82
N TYR A 128 -15.45 -4.59 -4.09
CA TYR A 128 -16.43 -4.71 -5.20
C TYR A 128 -17.28 -5.98 -5.05
N SER A 129 -16.68 -7.09 -4.62
CA SER A 129 -17.42 -8.34 -4.35
C SER A 129 -18.44 -8.18 -3.22
N MET A 130 -18.04 -7.52 -2.12
CA MET A 130 -18.95 -7.25 -1.01
C MET A 130 -20.07 -6.27 -1.43
N MET A 131 -19.73 -5.22 -2.17
CA MET A 131 -20.72 -4.25 -2.67
C MET A 131 -21.69 -4.87 -3.66
N SER A 132 -21.29 -5.90 -4.41
CA SER A 132 -22.17 -6.62 -5.36
C SER A 132 -23.37 -7.30 -4.68
N THR A 133 -23.31 -7.54 -3.36
CA THR A 133 -24.45 -8.07 -2.59
C THR A 133 -25.63 -7.06 -2.47
N GLY A 134 -25.35 -5.77 -2.72
CA GLY A 134 -26.35 -4.70 -2.70
C GLY A 134 -26.56 -4.00 -1.36
N ASN A 135 -26.05 -4.54 -0.25
CA ASN A 135 -26.23 -3.97 1.09
C ASN A 135 -25.21 -2.88 1.44
N ILE A 136 -24.03 -2.92 0.79
CA ILE A 136 -22.96 -1.94 0.96
C ILE A 136 -23.02 -0.97 -0.21
N ARG A 137 -23.18 0.33 0.05
CA ARG A 137 -23.30 1.38 -0.96
C ARG A 137 -22.05 2.25 -1.06
N LYS A 138 -21.38 2.53 0.06
CA LYS A 138 -20.16 3.30 0.14
C LYS A 138 -19.10 2.54 0.94
N ALA A 139 -17.90 2.49 0.40
CA ALA A 139 -16.76 1.85 1.03
C ALA A 139 -15.51 2.73 0.95
N LEU A 140 -14.68 2.71 1.99
CA LEU A 140 -13.33 3.27 1.97
C LEU A 140 -12.30 2.15 1.84
N ILE A 141 -11.42 2.27 0.85
CA ILE A 141 -10.16 1.52 0.78
C ILE A 141 -9.07 2.46 1.27
N LEU A 142 -8.42 2.10 2.36
CA LEU A 142 -7.25 2.78 2.90
C LEU A 142 -6.04 1.89 2.64
N ASP A 143 -5.10 2.34 1.82
CA ASP A 143 -3.89 1.60 1.47
C ASP A 143 -2.68 2.40 1.94
N GLY A 144 -1.91 1.85 2.87
CA GLY A 144 -0.81 2.56 3.50
C GLY A 144 0.39 1.69 3.81
N GLU A 145 1.58 2.25 3.59
CA GLU A 145 2.84 1.57 3.85
C GLU A 145 3.90 2.51 4.43
N THR A 146 4.60 2.05 5.46
CA THR A 146 5.81 2.67 6.00
C THR A 146 7.01 1.75 5.76
N ARG A 147 7.39 1.62 4.49
CA ARG A 147 8.44 0.70 4.05
C ARG A 147 9.82 1.09 4.52
N SER A 148 10.05 2.37 4.80
CA SER A 148 11.30 2.86 5.40
C SER A 148 11.64 2.14 6.71
N LYS A 149 10.61 1.67 7.45
CA LYS A 149 10.76 0.99 8.74
C LYS A 149 11.09 -0.50 8.65
N VAL A 150 10.93 -1.11 7.47
CA VAL A 150 11.11 -2.57 7.28
C VAL A 150 12.36 -2.95 6.49
N TYR A 151 13.01 -1.99 5.82
CA TYR A 151 14.23 -2.27 5.05
C TYR A 151 15.46 -1.65 5.70
N GLY A 152 16.55 -2.42 5.76
CA GLY A 152 17.78 -1.97 6.37
C GLY A 152 18.50 -0.90 5.53
N PRO A 153 18.95 0.20 6.14
CA PRO A 153 19.66 1.27 5.43
C PRO A 153 21.05 0.84 4.93
N ARG A 154 21.59 -0.26 5.46
CA ARG A 154 22.92 -0.80 5.16
C ARG A 154 22.91 -1.93 4.12
N ASP A 155 21.74 -2.27 3.55
CA ASP A 155 21.62 -3.18 2.41
C ASP A 155 21.36 -2.37 1.14
N ARG A 156 22.40 -2.17 0.31
CA ARG A 156 22.35 -1.40 -0.93
C ARG A 156 21.24 -1.85 -1.90
N ARG A 157 20.81 -3.12 -1.80
CA ARG A 157 19.75 -3.68 -2.65
C ARG A 157 18.38 -3.10 -2.37
N SER A 158 18.19 -2.53 -1.17
CA SER A 158 16.91 -1.95 -0.73
C SER A 158 17.00 -0.51 -0.23
N ALA A 159 18.19 -0.08 0.20
CA ALA A 159 18.42 1.21 0.87
C ALA A 159 17.98 2.44 0.03
N PHE A 160 17.90 2.33 -1.29
CA PHE A 160 17.59 3.44 -2.21
C PHE A 160 16.23 3.29 -2.90
N ILE A 161 15.41 2.30 -2.51
CA ILE A 161 14.24 1.91 -3.29
C ILE A 161 12.94 2.42 -2.65
N PHE A 162 12.73 2.09 -1.36
CA PHE A 162 11.42 2.21 -0.74
C PHE A 162 11.15 3.58 -0.14
N GLY A 163 9.89 4.02 -0.26
CA GLY A 163 9.33 5.20 0.37
C GLY A 163 7.99 4.89 1.04
N ASP A 164 7.46 5.85 1.78
CA ASP A 164 6.27 5.75 2.59
C ASP A 164 5.14 6.61 2.04
N ALA A 165 3.92 6.10 2.07
CA ALA A 165 2.72 6.83 1.66
C ALA A 165 1.44 6.18 2.20
N GLY A 166 0.34 6.92 2.16
CA GLY A 166 -1.02 6.43 2.40
C GLY A 166 -1.99 7.01 1.39
N VAL A 167 -2.97 6.22 0.99
CA VAL A 167 -4.04 6.61 0.07
C VAL A 167 -5.40 6.25 0.67
N ALA A 168 -6.39 7.07 0.41
CA ALA A 168 -7.80 6.78 0.61
C ALA A 168 -8.52 6.80 -0.74
N ALA A 169 -9.33 5.78 -1.00
CA ALA A 169 -10.22 5.70 -2.16
C ALA A 169 -11.65 5.45 -1.70
N LEU A 170 -12.58 6.33 -2.07
CA LEU A 170 -14.00 6.13 -1.88
C LEU A 170 -14.56 5.34 -3.04
N VAL A 171 -15.16 4.20 -2.74
CA VAL A 171 -15.85 3.35 -3.71
C VAL A 171 -17.35 3.49 -3.52
N GLU A 172 -18.05 3.74 -4.60
CA GLU A 172 -19.51 3.90 -4.59
C GLU A 172 -20.17 3.00 -5.63
N ARG A 173 -21.45 2.75 -5.43
CA ARG A 173 -22.29 2.03 -6.35
C ARG A 173 -23.11 3.03 -7.15
N ASP A 174 -22.81 3.12 -8.46
CA ASP A 174 -23.50 4.01 -9.40
C ASP A 174 -23.30 3.46 -10.83
N GLU A 175 -24.36 3.40 -11.64
CA GLU A 175 -24.30 2.91 -13.01
C GLU A 175 -23.34 3.70 -13.91
N LYS A 176 -23.00 4.95 -13.54
CA LYS A 176 -22.03 5.77 -14.28
C LYS A 176 -20.64 5.12 -14.41
N PHE A 177 -20.24 4.28 -13.44
CA PHE A 177 -18.90 3.68 -13.43
C PHE A 177 -18.69 2.60 -14.50
N GLY A 178 -19.74 2.00 -15.04
CA GLY A 178 -19.60 0.98 -16.09
C GLY A 178 -18.91 -0.29 -15.62
N GLU A 179 -18.18 -0.93 -16.53
CA GLU A 179 -17.58 -2.24 -16.31
C GLU A 179 -16.14 -2.16 -15.75
N THR A 180 -15.82 -3.10 -14.86
CA THR A 180 -14.47 -3.34 -14.35
C THR A 180 -14.13 -4.83 -14.47
N THR A 181 -12.97 -5.14 -15.05
CA THR A 181 -12.44 -6.50 -15.16
C THR A 181 -11.14 -6.61 -14.35
N LEU A 182 -11.07 -7.56 -13.39
CA LEU A 182 -9.91 -7.80 -12.56
C LEU A 182 -9.37 -9.23 -12.74
N SER A 183 -8.06 -9.36 -12.91
CA SER A 183 -7.29 -10.60 -12.85
C SER A 183 -6.43 -10.59 -11.59
N LEU A 184 -6.54 -11.63 -10.75
CA LEU A 184 -5.82 -11.78 -9.50
C LEU A 184 -5.10 -13.12 -9.50
N ASN A 185 -3.80 -13.13 -9.18
CA ASN A 185 -2.98 -14.31 -9.30
C ASN A 185 -1.96 -14.42 -8.15
N SER A 186 -1.59 -15.65 -7.77
CA SER A 186 -0.57 -15.90 -6.76
C SER A 186 0.27 -17.14 -7.11
N ASP A 187 1.56 -17.10 -6.73
CA ASP A 187 2.49 -18.22 -6.83
C ASP A 187 3.30 -18.37 -5.54
N GLY A 188 2.77 -19.15 -4.62
CA GLY A 188 3.40 -19.42 -3.32
C GLY A 188 4.69 -20.23 -3.40
N SER A 189 4.99 -20.89 -4.55
CA SER A 189 6.27 -21.60 -4.74
C SER A 189 7.47 -20.67 -4.77
N ARG A 190 7.24 -19.35 -4.86
CA ARG A 190 8.24 -18.28 -4.93
C ARG A 190 8.16 -17.31 -3.75
N ALA A 191 7.61 -17.76 -2.64
CA ALA A 191 7.43 -16.92 -1.44
C ALA A 191 8.75 -16.40 -0.88
N ASP A 192 9.85 -17.08 -1.12
CA ASP A 192 11.19 -16.73 -0.68
C ASP A 192 11.90 -15.65 -1.53
N LEU A 193 11.28 -15.17 -2.62
CA LEU A 193 11.89 -14.13 -3.46
C LEU A 193 11.88 -12.75 -2.80
N ILE A 194 10.84 -12.45 -2.02
CA ILE A 194 10.71 -11.22 -1.23
C ILE A 194 10.12 -11.60 0.12
N MET A 195 10.88 -11.40 1.20
CA MET A 195 10.50 -11.91 2.51
C MET A 195 11.15 -11.13 3.66
N ILE A 196 10.49 -11.10 4.81
CA ILE A 196 11.07 -10.85 6.13
C ILE A 196 11.08 -12.19 6.86
N LYS A 197 12.26 -12.68 7.25
CA LYS A 197 12.43 -14.06 7.74
C LYS A 197 11.95 -14.27 9.17
N ALA A 198 12.09 -13.25 10.01
CA ALA A 198 11.79 -13.31 11.44
C ALA A 198 10.91 -12.13 11.89
N GLY A 199 10.52 -12.10 13.17
CA GLY A 199 9.59 -11.11 13.73
C GLY A 199 8.11 -11.52 13.64
N GLY A 200 7.79 -12.56 12.87
CA GLY A 200 6.46 -13.18 12.81
C GLY A 200 6.33 -14.38 13.75
N TYR A 201 5.19 -15.07 13.71
CA TYR A 201 4.89 -16.18 14.64
C TYR A 201 5.66 -17.47 14.34
N ARG A 202 6.14 -17.70 13.13
CA ARG A 202 6.95 -18.86 12.77
C ARG A 202 8.38 -18.75 13.28
N HIS A 203 8.93 -17.55 13.23
CA HIS A 203 10.22 -17.16 13.78
C HIS A 203 10.02 -15.86 14.57
N MET A 204 9.78 -15.99 15.86
CA MET A 204 9.57 -14.84 16.74
C MET A 204 10.84 -14.02 16.89
N SER A 205 10.67 -12.74 17.22
CA SER A 205 11.79 -11.84 17.53
C SER A 205 12.64 -12.36 18.67
N THR A 206 13.95 -12.33 18.46
CA THR A 206 14.99 -12.64 19.46
C THR A 206 16.13 -11.66 19.30
N PRO A 207 17.02 -11.52 20.31
CA PRO A 207 18.22 -10.70 20.16
C PRO A 207 19.07 -11.07 18.93
N GLU A 208 19.07 -12.35 18.55
CA GLU A 208 19.81 -12.83 17.37
C GLU A 208 19.15 -12.46 16.04
N THR A 209 17.80 -12.47 15.97
CA THR A 209 17.10 -12.09 14.75
C THR A 209 17.14 -10.59 14.47
N LEU A 210 17.29 -9.77 15.51
CA LEU A 210 17.43 -8.31 15.41
C LEU A 210 18.85 -7.88 15.03
N LYS A 211 19.84 -8.75 15.21
CA LYS A 211 21.25 -8.41 14.98
C LYS A 211 21.54 -8.31 13.48
N GLU A 212 22.07 -7.18 13.05
CA GLU A 212 22.57 -7.01 11.69
C GLU A 212 23.81 -7.87 11.45
N LYS A 213 23.89 -8.48 10.29
CA LYS A 213 24.99 -9.33 9.83
C LYS A 213 25.30 -9.07 8.36
N VAL A 214 26.55 -9.28 7.97
CA VAL A 214 26.96 -9.25 6.56
C VAL A 214 26.25 -10.40 5.83
N VAL A 215 25.58 -10.08 4.73
CA VAL A 215 24.71 -11.02 4.00
C VAL A 215 25.24 -11.41 2.61
N ASP A 216 26.27 -10.72 2.14
CA ASP A 216 26.94 -11.04 0.87
C ASP A 216 28.38 -10.52 0.81
N GLU A 217 29.08 -10.87 -0.27
CA GLU A 217 30.45 -10.48 -0.55
C GLU A 217 30.69 -8.98 -0.78
N TYR A 218 29.62 -8.23 -1.02
CA TYR A 218 29.66 -6.77 -1.23
C TYR A 218 29.53 -5.97 0.08
N GLY A 219 29.45 -6.66 1.21
CA GLY A 219 29.37 -6.04 2.52
C GLY A 219 27.98 -5.49 2.90
N ASN A 220 26.93 -5.86 2.16
CA ASN A 220 25.57 -5.52 2.53
C ASN A 220 25.22 -6.11 3.90
N MET A 221 24.55 -5.33 4.75
CA MET A 221 24.18 -5.72 6.12
C MET A 221 22.68 -5.59 6.33
N ARG A 222 22.09 -6.59 6.95
CA ARG A 222 20.70 -6.56 7.45
C ARG A 222 20.50 -7.61 8.54
N SER A 223 19.43 -7.43 9.32
CA SER A 223 18.92 -8.42 10.26
C SER A 223 17.96 -9.40 9.57
N ASP A 224 17.56 -10.47 10.27
CA ASP A 224 16.52 -11.38 9.76
C ASP A 224 15.10 -10.77 9.86
N GLU A 225 14.94 -9.65 10.61
CA GLU A 225 13.70 -8.89 10.72
C GLU A 225 13.60 -7.73 9.72
N GLN A 226 14.59 -7.58 8.88
CA GLN A 226 14.57 -6.64 7.75
C GLN A 226 14.28 -7.38 6.45
N GLY A 227 13.53 -6.70 5.58
CA GLY A 227 13.11 -7.24 4.28
C GLY A 227 14.30 -7.48 3.35
N TYR A 228 14.25 -8.58 2.61
CA TYR A 228 15.16 -8.82 1.51
C TYR A 228 14.42 -9.14 0.22
N MET A 229 15.10 -8.95 -0.91
CA MET A 229 14.60 -9.24 -2.23
C MET A 229 15.68 -9.87 -3.11
N ARG A 230 15.32 -10.96 -3.80
CA ARG A 230 16.15 -11.59 -4.84
C ARG A 230 15.86 -10.91 -6.18
N GLY A 231 16.42 -9.72 -6.37
CA GLY A 231 16.05 -8.80 -7.45
C GLY A 231 16.08 -9.42 -8.86
N GLY A 232 17.10 -10.24 -9.18
CA GLY A 232 17.20 -10.92 -10.48
C GLY A 232 16.07 -11.92 -10.74
N ASP A 233 15.69 -12.71 -9.71
CA ASP A 233 14.61 -13.69 -9.81
C ASP A 233 13.24 -13.00 -9.92
N VAL A 234 13.04 -11.93 -9.15
CA VAL A 234 11.84 -11.08 -9.24
C VAL A 234 11.72 -10.46 -10.62
N PHE A 235 12.81 -9.91 -11.16
CA PHE A 235 12.83 -9.36 -12.51
C PHE A 235 12.42 -10.40 -13.56
N ASN A 236 13.05 -11.59 -13.54
CA ASN A 236 12.73 -12.68 -14.46
C ASN A 236 11.27 -13.13 -14.39
N PHE A 237 10.69 -13.14 -13.18
CA PHE A 237 9.27 -13.40 -12.99
C PHE A 237 8.42 -12.33 -13.66
N VAL A 238 8.69 -11.06 -13.39
CA VAL A 238 7.88 -9.91 -13.82
C VAL A 238 7.84 -9.81 -15.35
N ILE A 239 9.00 -9.87 -16.02
CA ILE A 239 9.06 -9.72 -17.49
C ILE A 239 8.33 -10.83 -18.25
N ARG A 240 8.08 -11.96 -17.60
CA ARG A 240 7.35 -13.10 -18.16
C ARG A 240 5.87 -13.05 -17.84
N GLU A 241 5.52 -12.92 -16.56
CA GLU A 241 4.14 -13.10 -16.12
C GLU A 241 3.28 -11.83 -16.30
N ILE A 242 3.83 -10.63 -16.05
CA ILE A 242 3.01 -9.43 -16.07
C ILE A 242 2.50 -9.08 -17.49
N PRO A 243 3.31 -9.05 -18.54
CA PRO A 243 2.78 -8.81 -19.89
C PRO A 243 1.79 -9.88 -20.36
N ARG A 244 1.89 -11.12 -19.84
CA ARG A 244 0.93 -12.19 -20.14
C ARG A 244 -0.41 -11.93 -19.47
N ASP A 245 -0.39 -11.56 -18.18
CA ASP A 245 -1.59 -11.26 -17.41
C ASP A 245 -2.32 -10.02 -17.96
N ILE A 246 -1.57 -8.95 -18.30
CA ILE A 246 -2.13 -7.75 -18.93
C ILE A 246 -2.88 -8.12 -20.23
N LYS A 247 -2.23 -8.86 -21.13
CA LYS A 247 -2.86 -9.27 -22.41
C LYS A 247 -4.11 -10.12 -22.21
N LYS A 248 -4.06 -11.05 -21.26
CA LYS A 248 -5.21 -11.88 -20.89
C LYS A 248 -6.36 -11.02 -20.38
N THR A 249 -6.08 -10.12 -19.42
CA THR A 249 -7.11 -9.27 -18.81
C THR A 249 -7.74 -8.30 -19.82
N MET A 250 -6.92 -7.70 -20.69
CA MET A 250 -7.43 -6.86 -21.79
C MET A 250 -8.32 -7.65 -22.76
N SER A 251 -7.92 -8.88 -23.11
CA SER A 251 -8.75 -9.77 -23.96
C SER A 251 -10.05 -10.15 -23.28
N GLU A 252 -10.05 -10.42 -21.98
CA GLU A 252 -11.26 -10.73 -21.19
C GLU A 252 -12.20 -9.52 -21.07
N ALA A 253 -11.63 -8.31 -21.01
CA ALA A 253 -12.37 -7.05 -21.00
C ALA A 253 -12.81 -6.60 -22.41
N GLY A 254 -12.33 -7.25 -23.47
CA GLY A 254 -12.65 -6.87 -24.85
C GLY A 254 -12.05 -5.53 -25.30
N VAL A 255 -10.90 -5.12 -24.71
CA VAL A 255 -10.25 -3.83 -24.98
C VAL A 255 -8.87 -4.00 -25.61
N THR A 256 -8.44 -2.97 -26.35
CA THR A 256 -7.11 -2.81 -26.92
C THR A 256 -6.34 -1.68 -26.23
N ASN A 257 -5.08 -1.41 -26.62
CA ASN A 257 -4.33 -0.28 -26.10
C ASN A 257 -4.98 1.08 -26.39
N ASP A 258 -5.72 1.18 -27.50
CA ASP A 258 -6.36 2.42 -27.92
C ASP A 258 -7.56 2.78 -27.02
N ASP A 259 -8.21 1.77 -26.44
CA ASP A 259 -9.36 1.92 -25.53
C ASP A 259 -8.94 2.31 -24.10
N ILE A 260 -7.63 2.29 -23.78
CA ILE A 260 -7.08 2.64 -22.48
C ILE A 260 -6.58 4.09 -22.51
N ASP A 261 -7.09 4.90 -21.56
CA ASP A 261 -6.61 6.28 -21.38
C ASP A 261 -5.26 6.34 -20.68
N TYR A 262 -5.07 5.55 -19.59
CA TYR A 262 -3.83 5.52 -18.82
C TYR A 262 -3.47 4.12 -18.34
N PHE A 263 -2.15 3.82 -18.37
CA PHE A 263 -1.55 2.58 -17.90
C PHE A 263 -0.82 2.83 -16.58
N CYS A 264 -1.45 2.54 -15.46
CA CYS A 264 -0.93 2.77 -14.11
C CYS A 264 -0.23 1.52 -13.58
N PHE A 265 1.10 1.50 -13.66
CA PHE A 265 1.92 0.39 -13.17
C PHE A 265 2.37 0.59 -11.72
N HIS A 266 2.55 -0.52 -11.01
CA HIS A 266 3.34 -0.52 -9.79
C HIS A 266 4.71 0.12 -10.03
N GLN A 267 5.11 1.04 -9.18
CA GLN A 267 6.34 1.80 -9.28
C GLN A 267 7.50 1.01 -8.63
N ALA A 268 7.92 -0.11 -9.25
CA ALA A 268 8.98 -0.97 -8.73
C ALA A 268 10.37 -0.35 -8.97
N ASN A 269 10.68 -0.01 -10.20
CA ASN A 269 11.81 0.78 -10.70
C ASN A 269 11.57 1.13 -12.18
N ASN A 270 12.26 2.15 -12.67
CA ASN A 270 12.09 2.64 -14.05
C ASN A 270 12.39 1.58 -15.11
N PHE A 271 13.36 0.71 -14.87
CA PHE A 271 13.78 -0.30 -15.84
C PHE A 271 12.67 -1.34 -16.10
N ILE A 272 12.00 -1.82 -15.06
CA ILE A 272 10.88 -2.76 -15.17
C ILE A 272 9.72 -2.14 -15.95
N ASN A 273 9.31 -0.93 -15.58
CA ASN A 273 8.19 -0.26 -16.20
C ASN A 273 8.46 0.06 -17.68
N ALA A 274 9.66 0.53 -18.02
CA ALA A 274 10.08 0.74 -19.39
C ALA A 274 10.10 -0.57 -20.23
N TYR A 275 10.53 -1.68 -19.64
CA TYR A 275 10.48 -2.99 -20.28
C TYR A 275 9.04 -3.41 -20.62
N ILE A 276 8.12 -3.30 -19.64
CA ILE A 276 6.71 -3.66 -19.84
C ILE A 276 6.09 -2.77 -20.92
N ALA A 277 6.29 -1.46 -20.83
CA ALA A 277 5.80 -0.48 -21.79
C ALA A 277 6.24 -0.80 -23.22
N LYS A 278 7.55 -1.07 -23.41
CA LYS A 278 8.12 -1.46 -24.71
C LYS A 278 7.51 -2.77 -25.23
N LYS A 279 7.38 -3.79 -24.36
CA LYS A 279 6.86 -5.10 -24.74
C LYS A 279 5.39 -5.07 -25.11
N MET A 280 4.62 -4.17 -24.47
CA MET A 280 3.20 -3.94 -24.75
C MET A 280 2.96 -2.88 -25.84
N LYS A 281 4.03 -2.22 -26.34
CA LYS A 281 3.98 -1.14 -27.34
C LYS A 281 3.08 0.02 -26.88
N LEU A 282 3.24 0.45 -25.65
CA LEU A 282 2.46 1.53 -25.07
C LEU A 282 3.05 2.90 -25.41
N GLU A 283 2.18 3.89 -25.55
CA GLU A 283 2.53 5.29 -25.72
C GLU A 283 2.98 5.87 -24.37
N SER A 284 4.12 6.56 -24.35
CA SER A 284 4.72 7.11 -23.10
C SER A 284 3.80 8.09 -22.40
N GLU A 285 3.04 8.86 -23.14
CA GLU A 285 2.11 9.90 -22.66
C GLU A 285 0.94 9.29 -21.84
N LYS A 286 0.63 8.02 -22.08
CA LYS A 286 -0.39 7.27 -21.35
C LYS A 286 0.14 6.58 -20.09
N ILE A 287 1.44 6.69 -19.78
CA ILE A 287 2.08 6.00 -18.65
C ILE A 287 2.53 7.02 -17.59
N PRO A 288 1.72 7.31 -16.58
CA PRO A 288 2.12 8.20 -15.49
C PRO A 288 3.20 7.56 -14.62
N HIS A 289 4.15 8.37 -14.14
CA HIS A 289 5.29 7.96 -13.32
C HIS A 289 5.42 8.82 -12.07
N THR A 290 5.68 8.18 -10.94
CA THR A 290 5.90 8.86 -9.64
C THR A 290 7.15 8.35 -8.93
N ILE A 291 7.83 7.35 -9.49
CA ILE A 291 8.95 6.68 -8.84
C ILE A 291 10.12 7.61 -8.53
N GLU A 292 10.34 8.63 -9.34
CA GLU A 292 11.41 9.61 -9.16
C GLU A 292 11.22 10.47 -7.90
N LYS A 293 9.95 10.71 -7.50
CA LYS A 293 9.54 11.60 -6.42
C LYS A 293 9.26 10.89 -5.10
N PHE A 294 8.74 9.65 -5.17
CA PHE A 294 8.26 8.93 -3.98
C PHE A 294 8.93 7.57 -3.77
N GLY A 295 9.73 7.11 -4.76
CA GLY A 295 10.27 5.75 -4.75
C GLY A 295 9.19 4.68 -4.87
N ASN A 296 9.54 3.47 -4.43
CA ASN A 296 8.63 2.34 -4.38
C ASN A 296 7.83 2.37 -3.06
N THR A 297 6.60 2.85 -3.12
CA THR A 297 5.66 2.88 -1.98
C THR A 297 4.81 1.60 -1.88
N SER A 298 5.30 0.46 -2.40
CA SER A 298 4.64 -0.85 -2.33
C SER A 298 3.23 -0.85 -2.95
N SER A 299 2.22 -1.30 -2.19
CA SER A 299 0.81 -1.34 -2.63
C SER A 299 0.26 0.03 -3.00
N VAL A 300 0.68 1.06 -2.28
CA VAL A 300 0.24 2.44 -2.46
C VAL A 300 0.67 3.03 -3.79
N SER A 301 1.68 2.45 -4.46
CA SER A 301 2.31 3.06 -5.65
C SER A 301 1.35 3.29 -6.82
N VAL A 302 0.44 2.36 -7.09
CA VAL A 302 -0.56 2.53 -8.16
C VAL A 302 -1.55 3.64 -7.83
N PRO A 303 -2.26 3.62 -6.68
CA PRO A 303 -3.21 4.67 -6.35
C PRO A 303 -2.53 6.03 -6.10
N LEU A 304 -1.31 6.09 -5.55
CA LEU A 304 -0.54 7.34 -5.42
C LEU A 304 -0.21 7.95 -6.79
N THR A 305 0.16 7.12 -7.77
CA THR A 305 0.41 7.57 -9.14
C THR A 305 -0.84 8.18 -9.76
N ILE A 306 -2.02 7.59 -9.52
CA ILE A 306 -3.29 8.15 -9.99
C ILE A 306 -3.54 9.53 -9.35
N VAL A 307 -3.39 9.63 -8.02
CA VAL A 307 -3.61 10.89 -7.31
C VAL A 307 -2.61 11.97 -7.73
N SER A 308 -1.31 11.64 -7.88
CA SER A 308 -0.26 12.59 -8.20
C SER A 308 -0.31 13.08 -9.64
N GLU A 309 -0.51 12.18 -10.60
CA GLU A 309 -0.27 12.49 -12.01
C GLU A 309 -1.56 12.66 -12.84
N LEU A 310 -2.71 12.19 -12.33
CA LEU A 310 -3.97 12.20 -13.07
C LEU A 310 -5.05 13.10 -12.46
N LYS A 311 -4.72 13.92 -11.47
CA LYS A 311 -5.68 14.77 -10.74
C LYS A 311 -6.65 15.51 -11.67
N ASP A 312 -6.16 16.21 -12.67
CA ASP A 312 -6.97 17.02 -13.58
C ASP A 312 -7.32 16.29 -14.90
N LYS A 313 -7.04 14.98 -14.95
CA LYS A 313 -7.16 14.20 -16.19
C LYS A 313 -8.29 13.17 -16.17
N LEU A 314 -9.00 13.03 -15.02
CA LEU A 314 -10.07 12.04 -14.83
C LEU A 314 -11.48 12.61 -14.96
N ALA A 315 -11.64 13.74 -15.66
CA ALA A 315 -12.95 14.26 -16.00
C ALA A 315 -13.63 13.39 -17.08
N GLY A 316 -14.94 13.21 -16.95
CA GLY A 316 -15.73 12.34 -17.83
C GLY A 316 -15.45 10.85 -17.58
N LYS A 317 -15.73 10.03 -18.59
CA LYS A 317 -15.43 8.59 -18.54
C LYS A 317 -14.00 8.34 -18.99
N LYS A 318 -13.27 7.55 -18.19
CA LYS A 318 -11.91 7.13 -18.45
C LYS A 318 -11.75 5.64 -18.17
N THR A 319 -10.95 4.97 -18.98
CA THR A 319 -10.56 3.58 -18.76
C THR A 319 -9.10 3.53 -18.35
N LEU A 320 -8.84 3.07 -17.14
CA LEU A 320 -7.49 2.88 -16.62
C LEU A 320 -7.13 1.40 -16.59
N MET A 321 -5.93 1.07 -17.09
CA MET A 321 -5.31 -0.22 -16.81
C MET A 321 -4.38 -0.06 -15.61
N MET A 322 -4.64 -0.82 -14.55
CA MET A 322 -3.78 -0.92 -13.37
C MET A 322 -3.08 -2.27 -13.40
N SER A 323 -1.76 -2.31 -13.16
CA SER A 323 -1.05 -3.59 -13.01
C SER A 323 0.02 -3.50 -11.94
N ALA A 324 -0.03 -4.44 -11.01
CA ALA A 324 0.88 -4.49 -9.87
C ALA A 324 1.32 -5.92 -9.56
N PHE A 325 2.51 -6.05 -8.98
CA PHE A 325 3.15 -7.33 -8.68
C PHE A 325 4.14 -7.18 -7.53
N GLY A 326 4.35 -8.22 -6.77
CA GLY A 326 5.33 -8.21 -5.68
C GLY A 326 5.23 -9.40 -4.75
N VAL A 327 5.41 -9.11 -3.47
CA VAL A 327 5.50 -10.10 -2.38
C VAL A 327 4.43 -11.18 -2.51
N GLY A 328 4.85 -12.46 -2.39
CA GLY A 328 3.96 -13.60 -2.41
C GLY A 328 4.48 -14.80 -3.20
N MET A 329 4.85 -14.80 -4.48
CA MET A 329 4.56 -13.72 -5.43
C MET A 329 3.07 -13.58 -5.67
N THR A 330 2.61 -12.34 -5.70
CA THR A 330 1.26 -12.01 -6.13
C THR A 330 1.30 -10.97 -7.24
N TRP A 331 0.34 -11.04 -8.17
CA TRP A 331 0.17 -10.01 -9.19
C TRP A 331 -1.29 -9.86 -9.56
N ALA A 332 -1.64 -8.66 -9.98
CA ALA A 332 -2.99 -8.33 -10.37
C ALA A 332 -2.99 -7.33 -11.52
N THR A 333 -3.97 -7.47 -12.40
CA THR A 333 -4.28 -6.50 -13.46
C THR A 333 -5.75 -6.15 -13.40
N GLY A 334 -6.06 -4.86 -13.49
CA GLY A 334 -7.43 -4.33 -13.55
C GLY A 334 -7.62 -3.45 -14.77
N ILE A 335 -8.71 -3.66 -15.53
CA ILE A 335 -9.25 -2.70 -16.48
C ILE A 335 -10.44 -2.06 -15.78
N VAL A 336 -10.29 -0.80 -15.40
CA VAL A 336 -11.18 -0.12 -14.44
C VAL A 336 -11.78 1.12 -15.07
N SER A 337 -13.09 1.21 -15.01
CA SER A 337 -13.82 2.40 -15.44
C SER A 337 -13.84 3.46 -14.36
N PHE A 338 -13.43 4.67 -14.71
CA PHE A 338 -13.52 5.89 -13.91
C PHE A 338 -14.58 6.80 -14.53
N ALA A 339 -15.30 7.54 -13.70
CA ALA A 339 -16.35 8.47 -14.18
C ALA A 339 -16.42 9.69 -13.25
N ASP A 340 -15.88 10.81 -13.71
CA ASP A 340 -15.81 12.08 -12.95
C ASP A 340 -15.23 11.88 -11.53
N THR A 341 -14.18 11.04 -11.43
CA THR A 341 -13.54 10.73 -10.17
C THR A 341 -12.80 11.96 -9.64
N LYS A 342 -13.13 12.35 -8.43
CA LYS A 342 -12.55 13.51 -7.76
C LYS A 342 -11.23 13.17 -7.10
N ILE A 343 -10.20 13.92 -7.40
CA ILE A 343 -8.86 13.75 -6.82
C ILE A 343 -8.52 14.97 -5.96
N SER A 344 -8.26 14.73 -4.67
CA SER A 344 -7.79 15.75 -3.74
C SER A 344 -6.29 16.01 -3.90
N GLU A 345 -5.82 17.17 -3.41
CA GLU A 345 -4.39 17.47 -3.28
C GLU A 345 -3.72 16.46 -2.33
N ILE A 346 -2.44 16.16 -2.61
CA ILE A 346 -1.62 15.34 -1.71
C ILE A 346 -1.41 16.10 -0.40
N VAL A 347 -1.62 15.42 0.72
CA VAL A 347 -1.35 15.96 2.06
C VAL A 347 0.09 15.63 2.45
N GLU A 348 0.87 16.62 2.85
CA GLU A 348 2.15 16.41 3.51
C GLU A 348 1.92 16.31 5.02
N VAL A 349 2.32 15.17 5.63
CA VAL A 349 2.18 14.92 7.06
C VAL A 349 3.49 15.24 7.75
N GLU A 350 3.45 16.27 8.60
CA GLU A 350 4.57 16.62 9.49
C GLU A 350 4.41 15.87 10.80
N ASN A 351 5.42 15.11 11.22
CA ASN A 351 5.54 14.40 12.49
C ASN A 351 4.23 13.76 12.98
N GLY A 352 4.24 12.48 13.23
CA GLY A 352 3.03 11.70 13.50
C GLY A 352 2.04 12.38 14.43
N LEU A 353 0.79 12.33 14.07
CA LEU A 353 -0.29 12.68 15.00
C LEU A 353 -0.12 11.77 16.22
N PRO A 354 -0.04 12.33 17.46
CA PRO A 354 0.17 11.52 18.63
C PRO A 354 -0.98 10.50 18.76
N VAL A 355 -0.68 9.26 18.39
CA VAL A 355 -1.62 8.11 18.46
C VAL A 355 -2.13 7.92 19.89
N ASP A 356 -1.33 8.32 20.86
CA ASP A 356 -1.56 8.11 22.29
C ASP A 356 -2.76 8.89 22.86
N THR A 357 -3.24 9.95 22.20
CA THR A 357 -4.37 10.73 22.69
C THR A 357 -5.73 10.08 22.45
N MET A 358 -5.83 9.11 21.54
CA MET A 358 -7.09 8.45 21.22
C MET A 358 -7.29 7.09 21.91
N LEU A 359 -6.22 6.43 22.34
CA LEU A 359 -6.28 5.18 23.12
C LEU A 359 -6.27 5.41 24.62
N ARG A 360 -5.89 6.61 25.08
CA ARG A 360 -6.03 7.00 26.49
C ARG A 360 -7.47 7.43 26.79
N ARG A 361 -8.38 6.51 26.81
CA ARG A 361 -9.29 6.48 27.96
C ARG A 361 -8.46 5.92 29.08
N ASP A 362 -8.26 6.71 30.13
CA ASP A 362 -7.67 6.23 31.37
C ASP A 362 -8.26 4.85 31.66
N TYR A 363 -7.49 3.82 31.38
CA TYR A 363 -7.81 2.50 31.87
C TYR A 363 -7.47 2.56 33.34
N THR A 364 -8.39 3.11 34.12
CA THR A 364 -8.39 2.87 35.56
C THR A 364 -8.64 1.37 35.68
N PRO A 365 -7.66 0.57 36.13
CA PRO A 365 -7.93 -0.84 36.41
C PRO A 365 -9.17 -0.84 37.31
N ILE A 366 -10.20 -1.58 36.92
CA ILE A 366 -11.24 -1.91 37.87
C ILE A 366 -10.49 -2.64 38.97
N GLU A 367 -10.27 -1.98 40.11
CA GLU A 367 -9.80 -2.67 41.30
C GLU A 367 -10.73 -3.85 41.46
N SER A 368 -10.21 -5.04 41.20
CA SER A 368 -10.95 -6.27 41.43
C SER A 368 -11.19 -6.31 42.92
N GLY A 369 -12.40 -5.97 43.36
CA GLY A 369 -12.88 -6.17 44.73
C GLY A 369 -13.04 -7.64 45.03
N ILE A 370 -11.99 -8.40 44.79
CA ILE A 370 -11.78 -9.74 45.34
C ILE A 370 -11.03 -9.48 46.65
N GLU A 371 -11.77 -9.24 47.73
CA GLU A 371 -11.26 -9.42 49.06
C GLU A 371 -10.82 -10.90 49.17
N ASP A 372 -9.50 -11.11 49.28
CA ASP A 372 -8.94 -12.38 49.69
C ASP A 372 -9.44 -12.68 51.11
N SER A 373 -10.54 -13.41 51.19
CA SER A 373 -10.96 -14.04 52.44
C SER A 373 -10.02 -15.23 52.72
N GLU A 374 -8.83 -14.96 53.24
CA GLU A 374 -7.99 -15.94 53.89
C GLU A 374 -8.68 -16.39 55.20
N THR A 375 -9.55 -17.40 55.11
CA THR A 375 -9.90 -18.19 56.27
C THR A 375 -8.78 -19.18 56.52
N LYS A 376 -7.96 -18.86 57.53
CA LYS A 376 -7.05 -19.86 58.12
C LYS A 376 -7.89 -21.00 58.76
N PRO A 377 -7.56 -22.25 58.50
CA PRO A 377 -8.10 -23.34 59.32
C PRO A 377 -7.40 -23.33 60.70
N GLU A 378 -8.17 -23.13 61.78
CA GLU A 378 -7.75 -23.49 63.11
C GLU A 378 -7.51 -24.98 63.17
N ARG A 379 -6.35 -25.34 63.73
CA ARG A 379 -6.06 -26.75 64.10
C ARG A 379 -6.47 -26.91 65.55
N ASP A 380 -7.30 -27.88 65.77
CA ASP A 380 -7.36 -28.70 66.99
C ASP A 380 -6.96 -30.15 66.67
#